data_44e15fd7332f7efcdc610683829404e5
#
_entry.id   44e15fd7332f7efcdc610683829404e5
#
_cell.length_a   1.000
_cell.length_b   1.000
_cell.length_c   1.000
_cell.angle_alpha   90.00
_cell.angle_beta   90.00
_cell.angle_gamma   90.00
#
_symmetry.space_group_name_H-M   'P 1'
#
loop_
_entity.id
_entity.type
_entity.pdbx_description
1 polymer ?
#
loop_
_entity_poly.entity_id
_entity_poly.type
_entity_poly.pdbx_seq_one_letter_code
_entity_poly.pdbx_strand_id
1 'polypeptide(L)'
;MSAEKNTENIKALAAEMEFSLCGVADITDVRKEFHLDLEYVTRFDRAISLGKLLLDPVIEDIKDRPTLLYFHHYRQLNFFLDRGAFLLSSRIQDRGFQALPIPASQIIDWDKQKSHVSHKMIGKLAGLGWIGRNNLLVNPQLGSRYRLVTILTDMPLVNDEALNRDCGKCMACLKTCPAKAIKENKEDFDHWACLDKLKEFRRQGVVGQHICGVCVKACKGPK
;
A
#
# COMPACT_ATOMS: atom_id res chain seq x y z
N MET A 1 13.49 19.78 -16.94
CA MET A 1 13.59 20.15 -15.50
C MET A 1 14.54 19.17 -14.83
N SER A 2 15.23 19.56 -13.72
CA SER A 2 16.09 18.63 -12.98
C SER A 2 15.25 17.59 -12.22
N ALA A 3 15.90 16.48 -11.80
CA ALA A 3 15.22 15.41 -11.02
C ALA A 3 14.65 15.95 -9.70
N GLU A 4 15.36 16.85 -9.02
CA GLU A 4 14.93 17.51 -7.78
C GLU A 4 13.63 18.29 -8.01
N LYS A 5 13.59 19.12 -9.07
CA LYS A 5 12.43 19.94 -9.39
C LYS A 5 11.22 19.08 -9.79
N ASN A 6 11.45 17.99 -10.51
CA ASN A 6 10.42 17.02 -10.83
C ASN A 6 9.85 16.39 -9.56
N THR A 7 10.71 15.98 -8.62
CA THR A 7 10.31 15.36 -7.36
C THR A 7 9.49 16.31 -6.49
N GLU A 8 9.95 17.57 -6.34
CA GLU A 8 9.18 18.61 -5.64
C GLU A 8 7.78 18.77 -6.24
N ASN A 9 7.70 18.89 -7.57
CA ASN A 9 6.43 19.05 -8.27
C ASN A 9 5.49 17.86 -8.09
N ILE A 10 6.02 16.62 -8.17
CA ILE A 10 5.22 15.40 -7.94
C ILE A 10 4.69 15.36 -6.50
N LYS A 11 5.54 15.66 -5.50
CA LYS A 11 5.11 15.70 -4.10
C LYS A 11 4.08 16.81 -3.84
N ALA A 12 4.24 17.99 -4.44
CA ALA A 12 3.26 19.08 -4.37
C ALA A 12 1.92 18.69 -5.00
N LEU A 13 1.92 18.13 -6.21
CA LEU A 13 0.70 17.63 -6.87
C LEU A 13 0.01 16.54 -6.05
N ALA A 14 0.76 15.61 -5.47
CA ALA A 14 0.19 14.59 -4.60
C ALA A 14 -0.49 15.20 -3.36
N ALA A 15 0.09 16.22 -2.76
CA ALA A 15 -0.50 16.95 -1.64
C ALA A 15 -1.77 17.73 -2.05
N GLU A 16 -1.75 18.43 -3.19
CA GLU A 16 -2.92 19.12 -3.77
C GLU A 16 -4.07 18.14 -4.07
N MET A 17 -3.73 16.91 -4.48
CA MET A 17 -4.69 15.82 -4.71
C MET A 17 -5.08 15.10 -3.42
N GLU A 18 -4.73 15.66 -2.24
CA GLU A 18 -5.06 15.15 -0.92
C GLU A 18 -4.50 13.76 -0.57
N PHE A 19 -3.42 13.31 -1.20
CA PHE A 19 -2.72 12.13 -0.72
C PHE A 19 -2.05 12.42 0.64
N SER A 20 -2.15 11.48 1.56
CA SER A 20 -1.56 11.60 2.91
C SER A 20 -0.07 11.25 2.94
N LEU A 21 0.38 10.46 1.97
CA LEU A 21 1.75 10.00 1.82
C LEU A 21 2.15 10.04 0.35
N CYS A 22 3.38 10.47 0.07
CA CYS A 22 4.02 10.42 -1.23
C CYS A 22 5.51 10.14 -1.04
N GLY A 23 6.03 9.15 -1.74
CA GLY A 23 7.46 8.83 -1.75
C GLY A 23 7.88 8.25 -3.09
N VAL A 24 9.16 8.35 -3.40
CA VAL A 24 9.77 7.90 -4.66
C VAL A 24 10.76 6.78 -4.36
N ALA A 25 10.69 5.70 -5.11
CA ALA A 25 11.62 4.57 -5.04
C ALA A 25 12.39 4.40 -6.34
N ASP A 26 13.66 4.02 -6.25
CA ASP A 26 14.38 3.36 -7.33
C ASP A 26 13.92 1.91 -7.42
N ILE A 27 13.53 1.45 -8.62
CA ILE A 27 13.02 0.08 -8.82
C ILE A 27 13.88 -0.75 -9.77
N THR A 28 15.04 -0.25 -10.18
CA THR A 28 15.90 -0.91 -11.17
C THR A 28 16.26 -2.35 -10.80
N ASP A 29 16.51 -2.61 -9.52
CA ASP A 29 16.89 -3.93 -9.02
C ASP A 29 15.71 -4.88 -8.78
N VAL A 30 14.52 -4.31 -8.45
CA VAL A 30 13.35 -5.10 -8.03
C VAL A 30 12.30 -5.29 -9.13
N ARG A 31 12.35 -4.53 -10.22
CA ARG A 31 11.35 -4.60 -11.31
C ARG A 31 11.25 -5.97 -11.99
N LYS A 32 12.31 -6.79 -11.93
CA LYS A 32 12.31 -8.19 -12.42
C LYS A 32 11.39 -9.12 -11.61
N GLU A 33 10.99 -8.71 -10.41
CA GLU A 33 10.07 -9.45 -9.55
C GLU A 33 8.60 -9.08 -9.81
N PHE A 34 8.35 -8.07 -10.66
CA PHE A 34 7.00 -7.64 -10.99
C PHE A 34 6.34 -8.65 -11.94
N HIS A 35 5.04 -8.84 -11.76
CA HIS A 35 4.23 -9.66 -12.67
C HIS A 35 3.71 -8.79 -13.82
N LEU A 36 4.63 -8.23 -14.57
CA LEU A 36 4.44 -7.44 -15.78
C LEU A 36 5.41 -7.99 -16.84
N ASP A 37 5.13 -7.69 -18.11
CA ASP A 37 6.08 -7.99 -19.16
C ASP A 37 7.43 -7.33 -18.89
N LEU A 38 8.52 -8.10 -18.88
CA LEU A 38 9.83 -7.62 -18.49
C LEU A 38 10.38 -6.59 -19.46
N GLU A 39 10.20 -6.80 -20.77
CA GLU A 39 10.65 -5.84 -21.78
C GLU A 39 9.94 -4.49 -21.62
N TYR A 40 8.64 -4.55 -21.29
CA TYR A 40 7.87 -3.35 -21.06
C TYR A 40 8.27 -2.63 -19.76
N VAL A 41 8.44 -3.36 -18.65
CA VAL A 41 8.70 -2.76 -17.32
C VAL A 41 10.12 -2.20 -17.19
N THR A 42 11.09 -2.69 -17.98
CA THR A 42 12.47 -2.18 -17.98
C THR A 42 12.60 -0.71 -18.41
N ARG A 43 11.56 -0.14 -18.99
CA ARG A 43 11.49 1.30 -19.35
C ARG A 43 11.36 2.20 -18.12
N PHE A 44 10.94 1.66 -16.99
CA PHE A 44 10.68 2.42 -15.76
C PHE A 44 11.78 2.20 -14.74
N ASP A 45 12.42 3.27 -14.29
CA ASP A 45 13.47 3.24 -13.27
C ASP A 45 12.97 3.75 -11.93
N ARG A 46 11.83 4.43 -11.91
CA ARG A 46 11.26 5.03 -10.70
C ARG A 46 9.84 4.56 -10.46
N ALA A 47 9.49 4.47 -9.17
CA ALA A 47 8.13 4.27 -8.74
C ALA A 47 7.72 5.35 -7.74
N ILE A 48 6.54 5.93 -7.94
CA ILE A 48 5.91 6.85 -7.00
C ILE A 48 4.92 6.03 -6.18
N SER A 49 5.13 5.97 -4.86
CA SER A 49 4.20 5.35 -3.92
C SER A 49 3.34 6.43 -3.27
N LEU A 50 2.03 6.31 -3.43
CA LEU A 50 1.06 7.24 -2.86
C LEU A 50 0.21 6.53 -1.82
N GLY A 51 -0.11 7.22 -0.72
CA GLY A 51 -0.95 6.68 0.33
C GLY A 51 -2.07 7.63 0.74
N LYS A 52 -3.24 7.07 1.08
CA LYS A 52 -4.36 7.82 1.68
C LYS A 52 -4.78 7.18 2.98
N LEU A 53 -4.94 8.00 4.01
CA LEU A 53 -5.41 7.60 5.33
C LEU A 53 -6.84 7.05 5.27
N LEU A 54 -7.09 6.03 6.06
CA LEU A 54 -8.43 5.58 6.43
C LEU A 54 -9.00 6.55 7.48
N LEU A 55 -10.30 6.82 7.41
CA LEU A 55 -10.97 7.68 8.38
C LEU A 55 -11.12 6.96 9.73
N ASP A 56 -10.63 7.58 10.80
CA ASP A 56 -10.61 6.99 12.15
C ASP A 56 -12.00 6.54 12.63
N PRO A 57 -13.10 7.31 12.47
CA PRO A 57 -14.43 6.84 12.92
C PRO A 57 -14.86 5.54 12.24
N VAL A 58 -14.49 5.33 10.98
CA VAL A 58 -14.82 4.10 10.24
C VAL A 58 -14.00 2.91 10.73
N ILE A 59 -12.71 3.15 11.04
CA ILE A 59 -11.82 2.10 11.55
C ILE A 59 -12.22 1.72 12.98
N GLU A 60 -12.59 2.68 13.80
CA GLU A 60 -12.97 2.45 15.21
C GLU A 60 -14.27 1.63 15.36
N ASP A 61 -15.12 1.60 14.32
CA ASP A 61 -16.30 0.71 14.26
C ASP A 61 -15.94 -0.79 14.15
N ILE A 62 -14.74 -1.13 13.65
CA ILE A 62 -14.27 -2.50 13.54
C ILE A 62 -14.03 -3.08 14.95
N LYS A 63 -14.60 -4.24 15.27
CA LYS A 63 -14.34 -4.98 16.52
C LYS A 63 -13.44 -6.20 16.25
N ASP A 64 -14.02 -7.34 16.00
CA ASP A 64 -13.39 -8.63 15.75
C ASP A 64 -13.47 -9.07 14.27
N ARG A 65 -14.21 -8.31 13.47
CA ARG A 65 -14.48 -8.56 12.05
C ARG A 65 -14.68 -7.26 11.28
N PRO A 66 -14.61 -7.27 9.93
CA PRO A 66 -14.96 -6.10 9.12
C PRO A 66 -16.43 -5.73 9.28
N THR A 67 -16.76 -4.45 9.11
CA THR A 67 -18.13 -3.94 9.04
C THR A 67 -18.51 -3.55 7.62
N LEU A 68 -19.82 -3.44 7.33
CA LEU A 68 -20.28 -2.95 6.02
C LEU A 68 -19.85 -1.50 5.78
N LEU A 69 -19.77 -0.69 6.83
CA LEU A 69 -19.27 0.68 6.74
C LEU A 69 -17.79 0.72 6.34
N TYR A 70 -16.94 -0.11 6.99
CA TYR A 70 -15.54 -0.25 6.61
C TYR A 70 -15.38 -0.80 5.18
N PHE A 71 -16.22 -1.76 4.77
CA PHE A 71 -16.21 -2.30 3.41
C PHE A 71 -16.52 -1.22 2.36
N HIS A 72 -17.55 -0.40 2.61
CA HIS A 72 -17.87 0.72 1.71
C HIS A 72 -16.70 1.72 1.64
N HIS A 73 -16.18 2.13 2.80
CA HIS A 73 -15.03 3.05 2.89
C HIS A 73 -13.79 2.52 2.17
N TYR A 74 -13.48 1.23 2.35
CA TYR A 74 -12.38 0.55 1.65
C TYR A 74 -12.50 0.67 0.13
N ARG A 75 -13.70 0.48 -0.42
CA ARG A 75 -13.96 0.61 -1.85
C ARG A 75 -13.81 2.06 -2.32
N GLN A 76 -14.38 3.01 -1.61
CA GLN A 76 -14.27 4.44 -1.95
C GLN A 76 -12.82 4.89 -1.94
N LEU A 77 -12.04 4.41 -0.98
CA LEU A 77 -10.63 4.74 -0.89
C LEU A 77 -9.82 4.16 -2.07
N ASN A 78 -10.14 2.94 -2.52
CA ASN A 78 -9.52 2.38 -3.72
C ASN A 78 -9.87 3.20 -4.97
N PHE A 79 -11.12 3.62 -5.15
CA PHE A 79 -11.50 4.51 -6.25
C PHE A 79 -10.74 5.85 -6.21
N PHE A 80 -10.60 6.44 -5.03
CA PHE A 80 -9.79 7.64 -4.85
C PHE A 80 -8.34 7.43 -5.28
N LEU A 81 -7.72 6.34 -4.82
CA LEU A 81 -6.32 5.99 -5.12
C LEU A 81 -6.12 5.75 -6.63
N ASP A 82 -6.99 4.95 -7.25
CA ASP A 82 -6.90 4.64 -8.68
C ASP A 82 -7.11 5.89 -9.55
N ARG A 83 -8.12 6.71 -9.21
CA ARG A 83 -8.36 7.99 -9.89
C ARG A 83 -7.19 8.95 -9.73
N GLY A 84 -6.64 9.08 -8.52
CA GLY A 84 -5.51 9.96 -8.24
C GLY A 84 -4.25 9.50 -8.97
N ALA A 85 -3.97 8.20 -8.98
CA ALA A 85 -2.85 7.63 -9.73
C ALA A 85 -3.01 7.87 -11.25
N PHE A 86 -4.22 7.70 -11.79
CA PHE A 86 -4.52 7.99 -13.20
C PHE A 86 -4.26 9.46 -13.53
N LEU A 87 -4.79 10.39 -12.73
CA LEU A 87 -4.64 11.84 -12.97
C LEU A 87 -3.17 12.27 -12.86
N LEU A 88 -2.42 11.76 -11.86
CA LEU A 88 -1.01 12.09 -11.72
C LEU A 88 -0.19 11.50 -12.87
N SER A 89 -0.51 10.30 -13.33
CA SER A 89 0.11 9.68 -14.52
C SER A 89 -0.13 10.52 -15.77
N SER A 90 -1.35 11.05 -15.98
CA SER A 90 -1.64 11.97 -17.09
C SER A 90 -0.80 13.24 -17.01
N ARG A 91 -0.61 13.82 -15.81
CA ARG A 91 0.26 14.99 -15.60
C ARG A 91 1.74 14.70 -15.89
N ILE A 92 2.20 13.48 -15.65
CA ILE A 92 3.55 13.04 -16.00
C ILE A 92 3.66 12.92 -17.52
N GLN A 93 2.66 12.34 -18.18
CA GLN A 93 2.63 12.19 -19.66
C GLN A 93 2.56 13.55 -20.37
N ASP A 94 1.82 14.51 -19.86
CA ASP A 94 1.76 15.88 -20.38
C ASP A 94 3.15 16.57 -20.39
N ARG A 95 4.09 16.06 -19.58
CA ARG A 95 5.49 16.52 -19.51
C ARG A 95 6.45 15.73 -20.39
N GLY A 96 5.94 14.80 -21.19
CA GLY A 96 6.71 14.00 -22.14
C GLY A 96 7.34 12.72 -21.57
N PHE A 97 6.95 12.30 -20.34
CA PHE A 97 7.44 11.08 -19.73
C PHE A 97 6.36 9.99 -19.77
N GLN A 98 6.76 8.73 -19.60
CA GLN A 98 5.85 7.63 -19.47
C GLN A 98 5.46 7.41 -17.99
N ALA A 99 4.22 7.01 -17.76
CA ALA A 99 3.73 6.67 -16.44
C ALA A 99 2.71 5.53 -16.53
N LEU A 100 2.88 4.52 -15.69
CA LEU A 100 2.02 3.35 -15.60
C LEU A 100 1.40 3.27 -14.20
N PRO A 101 0.11 3.66 -14.02
CA PRO A 101 -0.58 3.50 -12.75
C PRO A 101 -0.91 2.02 -12.53
N ILE A 102 -0.52 1.49 -11.37
CA ILE A 102 -0.83 0.12 -10.95
C ILE A 102 -2.06 0.15 -10.06
N PRO A 103 -3.13 -0.61 -10.35
CA PRO A 103 -4.37 -0.59 -9.57
C PRO A 103 -4.15 -0.87 -8.09
N ALA A 104 -4.78 -0.09 -7.20
CA ALA A 104 -4.60 -0.15 -5.74
C ALA A 104 -5.03 -1.49 -5.12
N SER A 105 -5.88 -2.26 -5.80
CA SER A 105 -6.43 -3.51 -5.24
C SER A 105 -6.80 -4.52 -6.34
N GLN A 106 -5.82 -4.92 -7.13
CA GLN A 106 -5.99 -5.94 -8.15
C GLN A 106 -5.15 -7.19 -7.82
N ILE A 107 -5.80 -8.35 -7.81
CA ILE A 107 -5.16 -9.66 -7.74
C ILE A 107 -5.26 -10.29 -9.13
N ILE A 108 -4.13 -10.70 -9.68
CA ILE A 108 -4.01 -11.32 -11.01
C ILE A 108 -3.94 -12.85 -10.94
N ASP A 109 -3.54 -13.40 -9.81
CA ASP A 109 -3.50 -14.83 -9.52
C ASP A 109 -4.05 -15.06 -8.10
N TRP A 110 -5.27 -15.58 -8.00
CA TRP A 110 -5.94 -15.82 -6.74
C TRP A 110 -5.38 -17.02 -5.97
N ASP A 111 -4.85 -18.00 -6.66
CA ASP A 111 -4.29 -19.21 -6.04
C ASP A 111 -2.95 -18.89 -5.36
N LYS A 112 -2.14 -18.07 -6.02
CA LYS A 112 -0.83 -17.63 -5.51
C LYS A 112 -0.87 -16.27 -4.81
N GLN A 113 -2.05 -15.62 -4.75
CA GLN A 113 -2.24 -14.28 -4.17
C GLN A 113 -1.28 -13.23 -4.72
N LYS A 114 -1.11 -13.21 -6.05
CA LYS A 114 -0.19 -12.29 -6.74
C LYS A 114 -0.91 -11.08 -7.30
N SER A 115 -0.24 -9.95 -7.27
CA SER A 115 -0.59 -8.69 -7.94
C SER A 115 0.51 -8.31 -8.94
N HIS A 116 0.27 -7.34 -9.81
CA HIS A 116 1.30 -6.84 -10.73
C HIS A 116 2.55 -6.37 -9.98
N VAL A 117 2.35 -5.61 -8.92
CA VAL A 117 3.41 -5.01 -8.09
C VAL A 117 2.98 -5.05 -6.63
N SER A 118 3.90 -5.27 -5.71
CA SER A 118 3.64 -5.16 -4.27
C SER A 118 3.71 -3.71 -3.81
N HIS A 119 2.57 -3.01 -3.69
CA HIS A 119 2.52 -1.63 -3.20
C HIS A 119 3.24 -1.42 -1.87
N LYS A 120 3.15 -2.38 -0.95
CA LYS A 120 3.83 -2.31 0.35
C LYS A 120 5.35 -2.37 0.21
N MET A 121 5.87 -3.15 -0.75
CA MET A 121 7.30 -3.23 -1.02
C MET A 121 7.79 -1.92 -1.63
N ILE A 122 7.07 -1.39 -2.61
CA ILE A 122 7.41 -0.08 -3.20
C ILE A 122 7.34 1.02 -2.14
N GLY A 123 6.31 1.04 -1.31
CA GLY A 123 6.20 2.02 -0.22
C GLY A 123 7.34 1.92 0.81
N LYS A 124 7.87 0.71 1.06
CA LYS A 124 9.06 0.53 1.89
C LYS A 124 10.30 1.15 1.22
N LEU A 125 10.52 0.88 -0.06
CA LEU A 125 11.65 1.43 -0.82
C LEU A 125 11.54 2.95 -0.95
N ALA A 126 10.32 3.48 -1.05
CA ALA A 126 10.02 4.91 -1.13
C ALA A 126 10.03 5.62 0.25
N GLY A 127 10.57 5.00 1.31
CA GLY A 127 10.72 5.64 2.62
C GLY A 127 9.42 5.86 3.41
N LEU A 128 8.27 5.31 2.97
CA LEU A 128 7.00 5.55 3.63
C LEU A 128 6.82 4.76 4.94
N GLY A 129 7.64 3.75 5.17
CA GLY A 129 7.55 2.92 6.36
C GLY A 129 8.35 1.61 6.23
N TRP A 130 8.05 0.65 7.08
CA TRP A 130 8.63 -0.70 7.08
C TRP A 130 7.54 -1.77 7.05
N ILE A 131 7.88 -3.00 6.67
CA ILE A 131 6.95 -4.13 6.76
C ILE A 131 6.83 -4.56 8.22
N GLY A 132 5.62 -4.42 8.77
CA GLY A 132 5.31 -4.78 10.15
C GLY A 132 4.95 -6.24 10.34
N ARG A 133 4.73 -6.64 11.62
CA ARG A 133 4.29 -8.00 11.99
C ARG A 133 2.96 -8.41 11.33
N ASN A 134 2.09 -7.46 11.06
CA ASN A 134 0.83 -7.67 10.35
C ASN A 134 0.97 -7.78 8.83
N ASN A 135 2.21 -7.90 8.32
CA ASN A 135 2.54 -7.98 6.91
C ASN A 135 2.03 -6.78 6.07
N LEU A 136 1.79 -5.64 6.71
CA LEU A 136 1.44 -4.37 6.07
C LEU A 136 2.61 -3.40 6.15
N LEU A 137 2.59 -2.36 5.32
CA LEU A 137 3.49 -1.23 5.47
C LEU A 137 3.05 -0.40 6.69
N VAL A 138 3.99 -0.16 7.61
CA VAL A 138 3.77 0.60 8.85
C VAL A 138 4.53 1.91 8.76
N ASN A 139 3.81 3.01 8.80
CA ASN A 139 4.39 4.36 8.89
C ASN A 139 4.65 4.73 10.35
N PRO A 140 5.72 5.47 10.68
CA PRO A 140 6.03 5.86 12.06
C PRO A 140 4.92 6.59 12.79
N GLN A 141 4.16 7.44 12.09
CA GLN A 141 3.13 8.31 12.66
C GLN A 141 1.72 7.73 12.48
N LEU A 142 1.47 7.04 11.36
CA LEU A 142 0.13 6.62 10.95
C LEU A 142 -0.15 5.14 11.22
N GLY A 143 0.87 4.38 11.64
CA GLY A 143 0.76 2.93 11.71
C GLY A 143 0.50 2.31 10.34
N SER A 144 -0.44 1.36 10.25
CA SER A 144 -0.89 0.78 8.97
C SER A 144 -2.30 1.23 8.55
N ARG A 145 -2.76 2.40 9.04
CA ARG A 145 -4.12 2.94 8.83
C ARG A 145 -4.29 3.69 7.51
N TYR A 146 -3.72 3.18 6.43
CA TYR A 146 -3.81 3.78 5.10
C TYR A 146 -3.82 2.72 4.00
N ARG A 147 -4.16 3.14 2.81
CA ARG A 147 -4.08 2.33 1.60
C ARG A 147 -3.08 2.96 0.64
N LEU A 148 -2.53 2.14 -0.26
CA LEU A 148 -1.47 2.50 -1.18
C LEU A 148 -1.89 2.30 -2.64
N VAL A 149 -1.28 3.09 -3.52
CA VAL A 149 -1.23 2.90 -4.95
C VAL A 149 0.19 3.22 -5.44
N THR A 150 0.57 2.69 -6.59
CA THR A 150 1.92 2.87 -7.18
C THR A 150 1.80 3.34 -8.62
N ILE A 151 2.67 4.25 -9.03
CA ILE A 151 2.87 4.65 -10.42
C ILE A 151 4.31 4.33 -10.78
N LEU A 152 4.54 3.56 -11.85
CA LEU A 152 5.87 3.36 -12.42
C LEU A 152 6.13 4.45 -13.47
N THR A 153 7.36 4.98 -13.55
CA THR A 153 7.67 6.07 -14.48
C THR A 153 9.15 6.07 -14.88
N ASP A 154 9.43 6.57 -16.10
CA ASP A 154 10.75 6.90 -16.60
C ASP A 154 11.15 8.36 -16.30
N MET A 155 10.25 9.13 -15.66
CA MET A 155 10.53 10.50 -15.27
C MET A 155 11.71 10.54 -14.31
N PRO A 156 12.76 11.36 -14.58
CA PRO A 156 13.86 11.54 -13.64
C PRO A 156 13.35 12.12 -12.31
N LEU A 157 13.46 11.32 -11.25
CA LEU A 157 13.07 11.67 -9.89
C LEU A 157 14.17 11.30 -8.91
N VAL A 158 14.33 12.08 -7.86
CA VAL A 158 15.17 11.75 -6.70
C VAL A 158 14.42 10.78 -5.83
N ASN A 159 15.01 9.63 -5.54
CA ASN A 159 14.42 8.62 -4.64
C ASN A 159 14.55 9.02 -3.17
N ASP A 160 13.53 8.66 -2.40
CA ASP A 160 13.56 8.76 -0.94
C ASP A 160 14.31 7.55 -0.35
N GLU A 161 14.86 7.72 0.85
CA GLU A 161 15.59 6.64 1.54
C GLU A 161 14.64 5.71 2.31
N ALA A 162 14.87 4.41 2.17
CA ALA A 162 14.11 3.41 2.92
C ALA A 162 14.39 3.54 4.42
N LEU A 163 13.33 3.46 5.24
CA LEU A 163 13.46 3.54 6.68
C LEU A 163 14.03 2.24 7.26
N ASN A 164 15.18 2.34 7.96
CA ASN A 164 15.72 1.24 8.75
C ASN A 164 15.05 1.21 10.13
N ARG A 165 13.81 0.72 10.18
CA ARG A 165 12.96 0.62 11.38
C ARG A 165 12.16 -0.67 11.39
N ASP A 166 11.65 -1.01 12.57
CA ASP A 166 10.74 -2.13 12.79
C ASP A 166 9.66 -1.79 13.84
N CYS A 167 8.87 -2.78 14.21
CA CYS A 167 7.80 -2.63 15.20
C CYS A 167 8.30 -2.62 16.66
N GLY A 168 9.59 -2.83 16.92
CA GLY A 168 10.15 -2.89 18.27
C GLY A 168 9.38 -3.86 19.18
N LYS A 169 8.98 -3.39 20.35
CA LYS A 169 8.23 -4.16 21.37
C LYS A 169 6.71 -4.13 21.14
N CYS A 170 6.21 -3.45 20.09
CA CYS A 170 4.76 -3.34 19.86
C CYS A 170 4.13 -4.65 19.41
N MET A 171 3.17 -5.18 20.16
CA MET A 171 2.43 -6.42 19.87
C MET A 171 0.92 -6.20 19.66
N ALA A 172 0.48 -4.96 19.41
CA ALA A 172 -0.93 -4.62 19.38
C ALA A 172 -1.73 -5.43 18.33
N CYS A 173 -1.20 -5.56 17.11
CA CYS A 173 -1.87 -6.29 16.03
C CYS A 173 -1.89 -7.80 16.26
N LEU A 174 -0.87 -8.37 16.93
CA LEU A 174 -0.80 -9.80 17.27
C LEU A 174 -1.94 -10.20 18.19
N LYS A 175 -2.18 -9.39 19.25
CA LYS A 175 -3.20 -9.68 20.28
C LYS A 175 -4.63 -9.64 19.73
N THR A 176 -4.86 -8.94 18.63
CA THR A 176 -6.21 -8.72 18.08
C THR A 176 -6.51 -9.55 16.84
N CYS A 177 -5.53 -10.25 16.26
CA CYS A 177 -5.70 -10.96 14.99
C CYS A 177 -6.70 -12.13 15.13
N PRO A 178 -7.88 -12.09 14.47
CA PRO A 178 -8.89 -13.15 14.57
C PRO A 178 -8.45 -14.46 13.93
N ALA A 179 -7.48 -14.40 13.01
CA ALA A 179 -6.90 -15.59 12.37
C ALA A 179 -5.69 -16.14 13.13
N LYS A 180 -5.18 -15.44 14.16
CA LYS A 180 -3.89 -15.74 14.82
C LYS A 180 -2.71 -15.88 13.83
N ALA A 181 -2.83 -15.22 12.68
CA ALA A 181 -1.85 -15.24 11.59
C ALA A 181 -0.60 -14.41 11.89
N ILE A 182 -0.72 -13.41 12.78
CA ILE A 182 0.39 -12.51 13.14
C ILE A 182 1.18 -13.16 14.27
N LYS A 183 2.52 -13.16 14.10
CA LYS A 183 3.47 -13.74 15.05
C LYS A 183 4.41 -12.66 15.60
N GLU A 184 5.23 -13.02 16.60
CA GLU A 184 6.22 -12.10 17.16
C GLU A 184 7.26 -11.68 16.13
N ASN A 185 7.77 -12.63 15.35
CA ASN A 185 8.62 -12.33 14.20
C ASN A 185 7.75 -12.10 12.97
N LYS A 186 8.04 -11.06 12.21
CA LYS A 186 7.28 -10.72 11.00
C LYS A 186 7.44 -11.77 9.88
N GLU A 187 8.55 -12.49 9.88
CA GLU A 187 8.87 -13.55 8.93
C GLU A 187 7.95 -14.78 9.12
N ASP A 188 7.43 -14.98 10.33
CA ASP A 188 6.53 -16.08 10.69
C ASP A 188 5.05 -15.76 10.40
N PHE A 189 4.75 -14.65 9.72
CA PHE A 189 3.38 -14.30 9.37
C PHE A 189 2.72 -15.39 8.51
N ASP A 190 1.63 -15.96 9.03
CA ASP A 190 0.86 -16.99 8.33
C ASP A 190 -0.11 -16.36 7.33
N HIS A 191 0.36 -16.23 6.09
CA HIS A 191 -0.42 -15.64 5.01
C HIS A 191 -1.71 -16.43 4.71
N TRP A 192 -1.63 -17.75 4.78
CA TRP A 192 -2.76 -18.62 4.45
C TRP A 192 -3.83 -18.61 5.53
N ALA A 193 -3.47 -18.67 6.81
CA ALA A 193 -4.41 -18.50 7.90
C ALA A 193 -5.13 -17.13 7.84
N CYS A 194 -4.41 -16.05 7.47
CA CYS A 194 -5.03 -14.75 7.23
C CYS A 194 -6.04 -14.82 6.07
N LEU A 195 -5.63 -15.35 4.91
CA LEU A 195 -6.49 -15.45 3.73
C LEU A 195 -7.75 -16.28 3.99
N ASP A 196 -7.61 -17.42 4.70
CA ASP A 196 -8.74 -18.30 5.01
C ASP A 196 -9.76 -17.61 5.93
N LYS A 197 -9.30 -16.78 6.87
CA LYS A 197 -10.20 -15.93 7.68
C LYS A 197 -10.90 -14.88 6.83
N LEU A 198 -10.25 -14.28 5.83
CA LEU A 198 -10.90 -13.35 4.89
C LEU A 198 -11.95 -14.06 4.04
N LYS A 199 -11.65 -15.28 3.56
CA LYS A 199 -12.62 -16.14 2.84
C LYS A 199 -13.81 -16.50 3.72
N GLU A 200 -13.57 -16.79 5.02
CA GLU A 200 -14.62 -17.06 5.99
C GLU A 200 -15.58 -15.88 6.14
N PHE A 201 -15.06 -14.65 6.39
CA PHE A 201 -15.90 -13.44 6.48
C PHE A 201 -16.73 -13.21 5.22
N ARG A 202 -16.17 -13.45 4.05
CA ARG A 202 -16.90 -13.35 2.79
C ARG A 202 -18.01 -14.40 2.68
N ARG A 203 -17.73 -15.67 3.03
CA ARG A 203 -18.72 -16.77 3.01
C ARG A 203 -19.88 -16.54 3.99
N GLN A 204 -19.60 -15.94 5.14
CA GLN A 204 -20.60 -15.56 6.14
C GLN A 204 -21.43 -14.33 5.72
N GLY A 205 -21.16 -13.73 4.57
CA GLY A 205 -21.86 -12.53 4.08
C GLY A 205 -21.55 -11.26 4.86
N VAL A 206 -20.50 -11.26 5.69
CA VAL A 206 -20.10 -10.07 6.48
C VAL A 206 -19.66 -8.94 5.54
N VAL A 207 -18.86 -9.28 4.51
CA VAL A 207 -18.43 -8.35 3.45
C VAL A 207 -18.28 -9.07 2.13
N GLY A 208 -18.38 -8.34 1.01
CA GLY A 208 -18.28 -8.92 -0.34
C GLY A 208 -16.85 -9.11 -0.88
N GLN A 209 -15.82 -8.71 -0.13
CA GLN A 209 -14.41 -8.80 -0.52
C GLN A 209 -13.56 -9.45 0.58
N HIS A 210 -12.34 -9.86 0.21
CA HIS A 210 -11.37 -10.46 1.16
C HIS A 210 -10.66 -9.36 1.97
N ILE A 211 -11.37 -8.77 2.92
CA ILE A 211 -10.87 -7.74 3.83
C ILE A 211 -11.20 -8.06 5.28
N CYS A 212 -10.43 -7.51 6.22
CA CYS A 212 -10.66 -7.67 7.66
C CYS A 212 -10.58 -6.32 8.39
N GLY A 213 -9.42 -5.64 8.39
CA GLY A 213 -9.21 -4.34 9.02
C GLY A 213 -8.86 -4.39 10.51
N VAL A 214 -9.02 -5.51 11.22
CA VAL A 214 -8.80 -5.61 12.68
C VAL A 214 -7.36 -5.24 13.07
N CYS A 215 -6.36 -5.79 12.38
CA CYS A 215 -4.96 -5.44 12.63
C CYS A 215 -4.60 -4.02 12.16
N VAL A 216 -5.32 -3.48 11.17
CA VAL A 216 -5.19 -2.08 10.71
C VAL A 216 -5.63 -1.14 11.82
N LYS A 217 -6.81 -1.38 12.42
CA LYS A 217 -7.30 -0.61 13.57
C LYS A 217 -6.31 -0.61 14.73
N ALA A 218 -5.73 -1.77 15.05
CA ALA A 218 -4.81 -1.92 16.17
C ALA A 218 -3.46 -1.23 15.95
N CYS A 219 -3.05 -1.01 14.70
CA CYS A 219 -1.74 -0.48 14.36
C CYS A 219 -1.77 1.06 14.21
N LYS A 220 -1.39 1.77 15.26
CA LYS A 220 -1.29 3.25 15.30
C LYS A 220 0.15 3.76 15.12
N GLY A 221 1.08 2.88 14.74
CA GLY A 221 2.52 3.15 14.80
C GLY A 221 3.10 2.86 16.20
N PRO A 222 4.42 2.64 16.29
CA PRO A 222 5.09 2.53 17.58
C PRO A 222 5.09 3.92 18.26
N LYS A 223 4.74 3.93 19.54
CA LYS A 223 4.86 5.11 20.39
C LYS A 223 6.29 5.25 20.90
#